data_025a313bc9f2b995b7401f2e144dd35d
#
_entry.id   025a313bc9f2b995b7401f2e144dd35d
#
_cell.length_a   1.000
_cell.length_b   1.000
_cell.length_c   1.000
_cell.angle_alpha   90.00
_cell.angle_beta   90.00
_cell.angle_gamma   90.00
#
_symmetry.space_group_name_H-M   'P 1'
#
loop_
_entity.id
_entity.type
_entity.pdbx_description
1 polymer ?
#
loop_
_entity_poly.entity_id
_entity_poly.type
_entity_poly.pdbx_seq_one_letter_code
_entity_poly.pdbx_strand_id
1 'polypeptide(L)'
;MSVTELSASPSDLRALAEQSNAWPFEQAKAIVARLKRKPKEEVLFETGYGPSGLPHIGTFGEVARTTMVRHAFRVLTEDKIKTRLLAFSDDMDGLRKVPDNVPNKEMLSEYLGKPLTKVPDPFGTHSSFGAHNNARLMAFLDTFGFDYEFASSTDYYTSGKFDTTLLRMLERIEKVMAIMLPSLREERAASYSPFLPICPRTGVVLQVPIVSHDVKAGTISYDDPETKERVTLPVTGGHCKLQWKPDWAMRWFALGVDYEMAGKDLIDSVKLSGKICAALDGTPPEGFNYELFLDEKGQKISKSKGNGLTIDEWLRYASPESLSLFMYREPKAAKRLYFDVIPRNVDDYQQFLEGFPRQDARQQLGNPVWHIHAGHPPKADMPVTFQLLLTLVSSSNAENASTLWGFIGRYRPGVTPATHPRLDAMVGYAINYYRDFVAPTKRFREPTEGERAALQDLRDALANMPDGSSAEDIQNVVYEIGRREPFLDAIKKGKDGRPGVSLDWFNMLYQVLLGQEKGPRFGSFVAVYGLANAVAMIDGALARSA
;
A
#
# COMPACT_ATOMS: atom_id res chain seq x y z
N MET A 1 15.36 8.13 18.20
CA MET A 1 13.97 7.91 18.64
C MET A 1 13.96 6.79 19.66
N SER A 2 13.31 6.96 20.81
CA SER A 2 13.18 5.85 21.78
C SER A 2 12.17 4.85 21.24
N VAL A 3 12.55 3.58 21.21
CA VAL A 3 11.77 2.45 20.69
C VAL A 3 11.14 1.71 21.86
N THR A 4 9.98 1.12 21.66
CA THR A 4 9.36 0.22 22.65
C THR A 4 9.81 -1.20 22.31
N GLU A 5 10.69 -1.77 23.10
CA GLU A 5 11.18 -3.15 22.92
C GLU A 5 10.29 -4.15 23.65
N LEU A 6 10.09 -5.31 23.02
CA LEU A 6 9.55 -6.49 23.69
C LEU A 6 10.60 -7.02 24.68
N SER A 7 10.23 -7.16 25.93
CA SER A 7 11.10 -7.69 26.99
C SER A 7 11.20 -9.23 26.99
N ALA A 8 11.09 -9.88 25.82
CA ALA A 8 11.15 -11.33 25.67
C ALA A 8 12.51 -11.78 25.07
N SER A 9 13.03 -12.91 25.54
CA SER A 9 14.20 -13.51 24.92
C SER A 9 13.87 -13.98 23.48
N PRO A 10 14.86 -14.10 22.56
CA PRO A 10 14.61 -14.61 21.20
C PRO A 10 13.88 -15.96 21.16
N SER A 11 14.18 -16.86 22.10
CA SER A 11 13.51 -18.18 22.20
C SER A 11 12.06 -18.06 22.67
N ASP A 12 11.77 -17.16 23.62
CA ASP A 12 10.40 -16.92 24.08
C ASP A 12 9.58 -16.25 22.99
N LEU A 13 10.19 -15.28 22.27
CA LEU A 13 9.58 -14.60 21.16
C LEU A 13 9.22 -15.57 20.03
N ARG A 14 10.13 -16.50 19.71
CA ARG A 14 9.87 -17.59 18.74
C ARG A 14 8.69 -18.45 19.17
N ALA A 15 8.66 -18.91 20.43
CA ALA A 15 7.59 -19.77 20.94
C ALA A 15 6.21 -19.07 20.86
N LEU A 16 6.14 -17.78 21.15
CA LEU A 16 4.94 -16.98 20.99
C LEU A 16 4.56 -16.79 19.51
N ALA A 17 5.54 -16.55 18.64
CA ALA A 17 5.34 -16.38 17.20
C ALA A 17 4.81 -17.67 16.54
N GLU A 18 5.25 -18.85 16.99
CA GLU A 18 4.72 -20.14 16.53
C GLU A 18 3.23 -20.30 16.82
N GLN A 19 2.72 -19.67 17.88
CA GLN A 19 1.30 -19.69 18.26
C GLN A 19 0.49 -18.52 17.67
N SER A 20 1.14 -17.53 17.07
CA SER A 20 0.46 -16.35 16.53
C SER A 20 -0.33 -16.69 15.27
N ASN A 21 -1.55 -16.17 15.16
CA ASN A 21 -2.41 -16.25 13.97
C ASN A 21 -2.31 -14.99 13.10
N ALA A 22 -1.39 -14.05 13.39
CA ALA A 22 -1.16 -12.92 12.51
C ALA A 22 -0.69 -13.42 11.13
N TRP A 23 -1.26 -12.93 10.07
CA TRP A 23 -1.04 -13.47 8.73
C TRP A 23 0.43 -13.50 8.28
N PRO A 24 1.33 -12.54 8.68
CA PRO A 24 2.75 -12.66 8.33
C PRO A 24 3.39 -13.89 8.95
N PHE A 25 3.03 -14.25 10.20
CA PHE A 25 3.52 -15.48 10.84
C PHE A 25 2.96 -16.74 10.18
N GLU A 26 1.68 -16.73 9.76
CA GLU A 26 1.11 -17.87 9.02
C GLU A 26 1.87 -18.13 7.72
N GLN A 27 2.23 -17.09 6.98
CA GLN A 27 3.05 -17.21 5.77
C GLN A 27 4.48 -17.67 6.10
N ALA A 28 5.09 -17.12 7.12
CA ALA A 28 6.43 -17.50 7.55
C ALA A 28 6.50 -18.96 8.01
N LYS A 29 5.47 -19.48 8.69
CA LYS A 29 5.38 -20.91 9.07
C LYS A 29 5.37 -21.83 7.84
N ALA A 30 4.74 -21.43 6.74
CA ALA A 30 4.76 -22.19 5.49
C ALA A 30 6.19 -22.29 4.93
N ILE A 31 6.97 -21.21 5.00
CA ILE A 31 8.38 -21.21 4.58
C ILE A 31 9.21 -22.11 5.50
N VAL A 32 9.01 -22.06 6.82
CA VAL A 32 9.69 -22.95 7.78
C VAL A 32 9.36 -24.41 7.48
N ALA A 33 8.09 -24.74 7.19
CA ALA A 33 7.69 -26.09 6.81
C ALA A 33 8.31 -26.56 5.47
N ARG A 34 8.48 -25.63 4.50
CA ARG A 34 9.20 -25.89 3.26
C ARG A 34 10.66 -26.27 3.53
N LEU A 35 11.36 -25.54 4.41
CA LEU A 35 12.76 -25.79 4.75
C LEU A 35 12.98 -27.10 5.49
N LYS A 36 11.99 -27.59 6.25
CA LYS A 36 12.06 -28.95 6.85
C LYS A 36 12.11 -30.03 5.78
N ARG A 37 11.47 -29.81 4.63
CA ARG A 37 11.47 -30.75 3.48
C ARG A 37 12.68 -30.58 2.58
N LYS A 38 13.17 -29.35 2.43
CA LYS A 38 14.30 -28.97 1.58
C LYS A 38 15.16 -27.92 2.31
N PRO A 39 16.11 -28.34 3.15
CA PRO A 39 16.95 -27.45 3.92
C PRO A 39 17.77 -26.50 3.04
N LYS A 40 17.88 -25.25 3.44
CA LYS A 40 18.69 -24.19 2.83
C LYS A 40 19.30 -23.32 3.92
N GLU A 41 20.45 -22.72 3.64
CA GLU A 41 21.11 -21.76 4.52
C GLU A 41 20.64 -20.32 4.29
N GLU A 42 20.00 -20.08 3.14
CA GLU A 42 19.48 -18.77 2.75
C GLU A 42 18.10 -18.94 2.10
N VAL A 43 17.18 -18.05 2.45
CA VAL A 43 15.81 -17.96 1.89
C VAL A 43 15.70 -16.71 1.03
N LEU A 44 15.25 -16.90 -0.21
CA LEU A 44 15.03 -15.83 -1.17
C LEU A 44 13.53 -15.49 -1.26
N PHE A 45 13.23 -14.25 -0.91
CA PHE A 45 11.94 -13.60 -1.15
C PHE A 45 12.02 -12.83 -2.46
N GLU A 46 10.98 -12.85 -3.27
CA GLU A 46 10.92 -12.11 -4.52
C GLU A 46 9.64 -11.26 -4.61
N THR A 47 9.75 -10.12 -5.26
CA THR A 47 8.63 -9.29 -5.69
C THR A 47 8.85 -8.91 -7.14
N GLY A 48 7.79 -8.98 -7.97
CA GLY A 48 7.85 -8.68 -9.39
C GLY A 48 7.37 -7.27 -9.72
N TYR A 49 8.04 -6.61 -10.66
CA TYR A 49 7.66 -5.29 -11.14
C TYR A 49 7.78 -5.19 -12.65
N GLY A 50 6.67 -4.83 -13.33
CA GLY A 50 6.67 -4.52 -14.75
C GLY A 50 6.87 -3.02 -14.99
N PRO A 51 8.04 -2.55 -15.47
CA PRO A 51 8.38 -1.13 -15.60
C PRO A 51 7.83 -0.49 -16.89
N SER A 52 6.65 -0.91 -17.33
CA SER A 52 5.93 -0.29 -18.45
C SER A 52 5.16 0.98 -18.07
N GLY A 53 5.28 1.43 -16.85
CA GLY A 53 4.69 2.64 -16.28
C GLY A 53 5.27 2.94 -14.90
N LEU A 54 4.88 4.07 -14.31
CA LEU A 54 5.36 4.47 -12.99
C LEU A 54 4.94 3.47 -11.90
N PRO A 55 5.76 3.29 -10.83
CA PRO A 55 5.38 2.50 -9.67
C PRO A 55 4.08 3.02 -9.07
N HIS A 56 3.22 2.12 -8.62
CA HIS A 56 1.96 2.47 -8.00
C HIS A 56 1.83 1.81 -6.61
N ILE A 57 0.78 2.18 -5.91
CA ILE A 57 0.52 1.76 -4.54
C ILE A 57 0.42 0.21 -4.38
N GLY A 58 0.05 -0.51 -5.45
CA GLY A 58 0.06 -1.98 -5.46
C GLY A 58 1.48 -2.55 -5.40
N THR A 59 2.44 -1.92 -6.09
CA THR A 59 3.87 -2.29 -6.02
C THR A 59 4.40 -2.13 -4.59
N PHE A 60 4.08 -1.01 -3.95
CA PHE A 60 4.38 -0.81 -2.53
C PHE A 60 3.78 -1.92 -1.66
N GLY A 61 2.50 -2.22 -1.86
CA GLY A 61 1.78 -3.21 -1.06
C GLY A 61 2.42 -4.59 -1.09
N GLU A 62 2.97 -4.97 -2.23
CA GLU A 62 3.65 -6.25 -2.39
C GLU A 62 4.99 -6.28 -1.64
N VAL A 63 5.83 -5.26 -1.81
CA VAL A 63 7.12 -5.17 -1.10
C VAL A 63 6.91 -5.05 0.41
N ALA A 64 6.00 -4.19 0.86
CA ALA A 64 5.71 -4.00 2.28
C ALA A 64 5.23 -5.29 2.95
N ARG A 65 4.29 -6.00 2.33
CA ARG A 65 3.78 -7.27 2.85
C ARG A 65 4.85 -8.36 2.86
N THR A 66 5.65 -8.46 1.79
CA THR A 66 6.76 -9.43 1.72
C THR A 66 7.81 -9.14 2.79
N THR A 67 8.12 -7.88 3.05
CA THR A 67 9.02 -7.46 4.14
C THR A 67 8.48 -7.89 5.52
N MET A 68 7.17 -7.77 5.75
CA MET A 68 6.54 -8.24 7.00
C MET A 68 6.65 -9.77 7.17
N VAL A 69 6.46 -10.54 6.09
CA VAL A 69 6.63 -12.00 6.10
C VAL A 69 8.09 -12.37 6.33
N ARG A 70 9.03 -11.69 5.66
CA ARG A 70 10.48 -11.88 5.86
C ARG A 70 10.87 -11.65 7.32
N HIS A 71 10.37 -10.57 7.93
CA HIS A 71 10.62 -10.30 9.34
C HIS A 71 10.04 -11.39 10.25
N ALA A 72 8.79 -11.80 10.03
CA ALA A 72 8.16 -12.89 10.77
C ALA A 72 8.95 -14.21 10.65
N PHE A 73 9.49 -14.51 9.47
CA PHE A 73 10.36 -15.66 9.24
C PHE A 73 11.67 -15.58 10.03
N ARG A 74 12.31 -14.41 10.06
CA ARG A 74 13.53 -14.17 10.84
C ARG A 74 13.30 -14.43 12.34
N VAL A 75 12.16 -13.98 12.86
CA VAL A 75 11.75 -14.25 14.25
C VAL A 75 11.58 -15.75 14.50
N LEU A 76 10.86 -16.48 13.63
CA LEU A 76 10.64 -17.92 13.76
C LEU A 76 11.92 -18.73 13.67
N THR A 77 12.92 -18.23 12.98
CA THR A 77 14.23 -18.89 12.81
C THR A 77 15.33 -18.33 13.70
N GLU A 78 14.99 -17.35 14.58
CA GLU A 78 15.95 -16.67 15.46
C GLU A 78 17.15 -16.11 14.66
N ASP A 79 16.90 -15.59 13.45
CA ASP A 79 17.92 -15.11 12.50
C ASP A 79 19.01 -16.13 12.14
N LYS A 80 18.79 -17.43 12.39
CA LYS A 80 19.77 -18.48 12.07
C LYS A 80 19.86 -18.79 10.57
N ILE A 81 18.87 -18.38 9.79
CA ILE A 81 18.80 -18.57 8.34
C ILE A 81 18.84 -17.20 7.68
N LYS A 82 19.78 -17.00 6.75
CA LYS A 82 19.90 -15.76 5.99
C LYS A 82 18.67 -15.52 5.12
N THR A 83 18.32 -14.26 4.93
CA THR A 83 17.19 -13.87 4.07
C THR A 83 17.61 -12.78 3.12
N ARG A 84 17.14 -12.85 1.87
CA ARG A 84 17.26 -11.79 0.86
C ARG A 84 15.89 -11.47 0.30
N LEU A 85 15.67 -10.22 -0.07
CA LEU A 85 14.48 -9.77 -0.80
C LEU A 85 14.92 -9.22 -2.15
N LEU A 86 14.48 -9.83 -3.23
CA LEU A 86 14.78 -9.41 -4.58
C LEU A 86 13.59 -8.63 -5.16
N ALA A 87 13.81 -7.38 -5.52
CA ALA A 87 12.89 -6.59 -6.31
C ALA A 87 13.24 -6.78 -7.80
N PHE A 88 12.51 -7.66 -8.47
CA PHE A 88 12.80 -8.07 -9.83
C PHE A 88 12.01 -7.24 -10.84
N SER A 89 12.70 -6.55 -11.74
CA SER A 89 12.12 -5.73 -12.81
C SER A 89 12.09 -6.48 -14.13
N ASP A 90 10.89 -6.60 -14.72
CA ASP A 90 10.67 -7.20 -16.04
C ASP A 90 10.99 -6.19 -17.18
N ASP A 91 12.12 -5.51 -17.09
CA ASP A 91 12.54 -4.42 -18.00
C ASP A 91 12.96 -4.90 -19.41
N MET A 92 13.08 -6.21 -19.61
CA MET A 92 13.27 -6.81 -20.92
C MET A 92 11.95 -7.03 -21.70
N ASP A 93 10.80 -6.80 -21.05
CA ASP A 93 9.51 -6.86 -21.73
C ASP A 93 9.41 -5.83 -22.84
N GLY A 94 8.78 -6.22 -23.96
CA GLY A 94 8.51 -5.30 -25.05
C GLY A 94 7.47 -4.24 -24.68
N LEU A 95 7.68 -3.01 -25.12
CA LEU A 95 6.71 -1.92 -24.98
C LEU A 95 5.42 -2.28 -25.76
N ARG A 96 4.39 -2.75 -25.08
CA ARG A 96 3.15 -3.22 -25.71
C ARG A 96 2.20 -2.09 -26.10
N LYS A 97 2.22 -1.01 -25.35
CA LYS A 97 1.35 0.16 -25.51
C LYS A 97 2.07 1.39 -24.95
N VAL A 98 1.90 2.52 -25.61
CA VAL A 98 2.36 3.81 -25.07
C VAL A 98 1.46 4.20 -23.88
N PRO A 99 2.03 4.48 -22.68
CA PRO A 99 1.24 4.91 -21.52
C PRO A 99 0.58 6.28 -21.78
N ASP A 100 -0.60 6.49 -21.20
CA ASP A 100 -1.37 7.72 -21.39
C ASP A 100 -0.78 8.93 -20.62
N ASN A 101 0.01 8.68 -19.57
CA ASN A 101 0.53 9.67 -18.64
C ASN A 101 2.02 9.99 -18.82
N VAL A 102 2.55 9.84 -20.03
CA VAL A 102 3.97 10.16 -20.35
C VAL A 102 4.05 11.23 -21.44
N PRO A 103 5.12 12.05 -21.46
CA PRO A 103 5.40 12.96 -22.59
C PRO A 103 5.92 12.19 -23.80
N ASN A 104 6.07 12.90 -24.94
CA ASN A 104 6.71 12.38 -26.16
C ASN A 104 6.12 11.05 -26.69
N LYS A 105 4.79 10.92 -26.66
CA LYS A 105 4.07 9.69 -27.05
C LYS A 105 4.32 9.27 -28.49
N GLU A 106 4.46 10.22 -29.41
CA GLU A 106 4.75 9.95 -30.82
C GLU A 106 6.09 9.21 -30.97
N MET A 107 7.12 9.71 -30.32
CA MET A 107 8.44 9.06 -30.26
C MET A 107 8.33 7.63 -29.71
N LEU A 108 7.60 7.42 -28.59
CA LEU A 108 7.43 6.09 -28.02
C LEU A 108 6.72 5.12 -28.97
N SER A 109 5.81 5.60 -29.81
CA SER A 109 5.08 4.78 -30.78
C SER A 109 6.00 4.08 -31.78
N GLU A 110 7.16 4.68 -32.11
CA GLU A 110 8.16 4.12 -33.02
C GLU A 110 8.93 2.95 -32.38
N TYR A 111 8.85 2.80 -31.06
CA TYR A 111 9.56 1.77 -30.29
C TYR A 111 8.65 0.66 -29.77
N LEU A 112 7.41 0.58 -30.25
CA LEU A 112 6.50 -0.51 -29.86
C LEU A 112 7.13 -1.88 -30.10
N GLY A 113 6.99 -2.77 -29.14
CA GLY A 113 7.53 -4.13 -29.17
C GLY A 113 9.00 -4.25 -28.77
N LYS A 114 9.78 -3.16 -28.70
CA LYS A 114 11.17 -3.23 -28.24
C LYS A 114 11.27 -3.39 -26.73
N PRO A 115 12.29 -4.07 -26.19
CA PRO A 115 12.54 -4.15 -24.76
C PRO A 115 12.54 -2.76 -24.11
N LEU A 116 11.95 -2.61 -22.94
CA LEU A 116 11.85 -1.30 -22.24
C LEU A 116 13.21 -0.65 -22.03
N THR A 117 14.28 -1.43 -21.88
CA THR A 117 15.67 -0.96 -21.81
C THR A 117 16.24 -0.47 -23.15
N LYS A 118 15.54 -0.69 -24.25
CA LYS A 118 15.87 -0.20 -25.62
C LYS A 118 14.92 0.89 -26.11
N VAL A 119 13.96 1.29 -25.30
CA VAL A 119 13.03 2.38 -25.58
C VAL A 119 13.62 3.67 -24.99
N PRO A 120 13.77 4.76 -25.77
CA PRO A 120 14.26 6.04 -25.23
C PRO A 120 13.40 6.54 -24.09
N ASP A 121 14.02 7.20 -23.12
CA ASP A 121 13.31 7.80 -21.99
C ASP A 121 12.49 9.02 -22.47
N PRO A 122 11.15 8.98 -22.39
CA PRO A 122 10.32 10.11 -22.81
C PRO A 122 10.52 11.37 -21.98
N PHE A 123 11.09 11.24 -20.78
CA PHE A 123 11.39 12.35 -19.87
C PHE A 123 12.82 12.93 -20.11
N GLY A 124 13.67 12.23 -20.84
CA GLY A 124 15.02 12.66 -21.16
C GLY A 124 16.01 12.68 -19.96
N THR A 125 15.71 11.95 -18.90
CA THR A 125 16.48 11.95 -17.65
C THR A 125 17.34 10.70 -17.45
N HIS A 126 17.04 9.62 -18.16
CA HIS A 126 17.74 8.33 -18.07
C HIS A 126 18.07 7.76 -19.44
N SER A 127 18.89 6.72 -19.47
CA SER A 127 19.35 6.07 -20.70
C SER A 127 18.22 5.35 -21.47
N SER A 128 17.13 4.99 -20.80
CA SER A 128 15.98 4.33 -21.39
C SER A 128 14.73 4.51 -20.54
N PHE A 129 13.56 4.21 -21.11
CA PHE A 129 12.30 4.21 -20.38
C PHE A 129 12.28 3.15 -19.28
N GLY A 130 12.86 1.98 -19.52
CA GLY A 130 13.07 0.97 -18.47
C GLY A 130 13.94 1.49 -17.33
N ALA A 131 15.06 2.13 -17.66
CA ALA A 131 15.97 2.71 -16.66
C ALA A 131 15.28 3.82 -15.84
N HIS A 132 14.49 4.69 -16.48
CA HIS A 132 13.69 5.71 -15.78
C HIS A 132 12.75 5.10 -14.74
N ASN A 133 11.95 4.12 -15.15
CA ASN A 133 10.96 3.50 -14.27
C ASN A 133 11.64 2.66 -13.17
N ASN A 134 12.75 2.00 -13.46
CA ASN A 134 13.56 1.29 -12.46
C ASN A 134 14.14 2.25 -11.42
N ALA A 135 14.68 3.39 -11.83
CA ALA A 135 15.18 4.42 -10.91
C ALA A 135 14.06 4.97 -10.01
N ARG A 136 12.88 5.18 -10.55
CA ARG A 136 11.69 5.58 -9.77
C ARG A 136 11.28 4.52 -8.77
N LEU A 137 11.31 3.24 -9.14
CA LEU A 137 11.04 2.14 -8.21
C LEU A 137 12.05 2.12 -7.06
N MET A 138 13.35 2.18 -7.37
CA MET A 138 14.39 2.15 -6.35
C MET A 138 14.29 3.36 -5.40
N ALA A 139 14.19 4.57 -5.92
CA ALA A 139 14.03 5.79 -5.11
C ALA A 139 12.80 5.70 -4.18
N PHE A 140 11.73 5.12 -4.68
CA PHE A 140 10.53 4.87 -3.91
C PHE A 140 10.76 3.84 -2.78
N LEU A 141 11.35 2.68 -3.08
CA LEU A 141 11.64 1.65 -2.07
C LEU A 141 12.62 2.16 -1.00
N ASP A 142 13.61 2.97 -1.40
CA ASP A 142 14.58 3.62 -0.51
C ASP A 142 13.91 4.62 0.44
N THR A 143 12.93 5.39 -0.06
CA THR A 143 12.16 6.34 0.77
C THR A 143 11.43 5.65 1.93
N PHE A 144 10.98 4.41 1.73
CA PHE A 144 10.36 3.60 2.77
C PHE A 144 11.36 2.80 3.61
N GLY A 145 12.65 2.85 3.29
CA GLY A 145 13.71 2.17 4.03
C GLY A 145 13.66 0.64 3.92
N PHE A 146 13.15 0.10 2.81
CA PHE A 146 13.15 -1.35 2.59
C PHE A 146 14.57 -1.86 2.35
N ASP A 147 14.88 -3.01 2.95
CA ASP A 147 16.11 -3.77 2.71
C ASP A 147 15.86 -4.76 1.57
N TYR A 148 16.31 -4.41 0.37
CA TYR A 148 16.10 -5.18 -0.87
C TYR A 148 17.32 -5.14 -1.78
N GLU A 149 17.37 -6.07 -2.72
CA GLU A 149 18.30 -6.08 -3.85
C GLU A 149 17.50 -5.85 -5.13
N PHE A 150 17.95 -4.92 -5.96
CA PHE A 150 17.34 -4.70 -7.27
C PHE A 150 17.90 -5.68 -8.32
N ALA A 151 17.03 -6.23 -9.17
CA ALA A 151 17.41 -7.08 -10.29
C ALA A 151 16.71 -6.66 -11.58
N SER A 152 17.49 -6.51 -12.66
CA SER A 152 17.02 -6.24 -14.01
C SER A 152 16.92 -7.55 -14.80
N SER A 153 15.76 -7.85 -15.38
CA SER A 153 15.63 -9.03 -16.25
C SER A 153 16.56 -8.94 -17.46
N THR A 154 16.73 -7.74 -18.04
CA THR A 154 17.67 -7.52 -19.13
C THR A 154 19.09 -7.93 -18.76
N ASP A 155 19.57 -7.51 -17.56
CA ASP A 155 20.90 -7.88 -17.09
C ASP A 155 21.06 -9.38 -16.86
N TYR A 156 20.04 -10.02 -16.30
CA TYR A 156 20.07 -11.46 -16.04
C TYR A 156 20.07 -12.29 -17.31
N TYR A 157 19.30 -11.89 -18.32
CA TYR A 157 19.29 -12.55 -19.62
C TYR A 157 20.59 -12.32 -20.39
N THR A 158 21.07 -11.07 -20.49
CA THR A 158 22.23 -10.72 -21.32
C THR A 158 23.57 -11.12 -20.69
N SER A 159 23.65 -11.19 -19.37
CA SER A 159 24.88 -11.65 -18.65
C SER A 159 25.03 -13.16 -18.63
N GLY A 160 24.05 -13.92 -19.09
CA GLY A 160 24.06 -15.38 -19.06
C GLY A 160 23.63 -16.01 -17.74
N LYS A 161 23.17 -15.23 -16.76
CA LYS A 161 22.69 -15.77 -15.47
C LYS A 161 21.51 -16.75 -15.64
N PHE A 162 20.72 -16.61 -16.67
CA PHE A 162 19.59 -17.49 -17.00
C PHE A 162 19.93 -18.56 -18.03
N ASP A 163 21.11 -18.57 -18.65
CA ASP A 163 21.44 -19.41 -19.80
C ASP A 163 21.22 -20.90 -19.50
N THR A 164 21.74 -21.40 -18.37
CA THR A 164 21.57 -22.82 -17.99
C THR A 164 20.08 -23.19 -17.86
N THR A 165 19.25 -22.29 -17.33
CA THR A 165 17.83 -22.56 -17.15
C THR A 165 17.06 -22.40 -18.46
N LEU A 166 17.47 -21.49 -19.34
CA LEU A 166 16.91 -21.36 -20.68
C LEU A 166 17.16 -22.61 -21.53
N LEU A 167 18.37 -23.19 -21.47
CA LEU A 167 18.68 -24.47 -22.11
C LEU A 167 17.84 -25.60 -21.51
N ARG A 168 17.65 -25.60 -20.19
CA ARG A 168 16.75 -26.56 -19.53
C ARG A 168 15.30 -26.39 -19.98
N MET A 169 14.83 -25.15 -20.15
CA MET A 169 13.50 -24.85 -20.69
C MET A 169 13.35 -25.41 -22.10
N LEU A 170 14.39 -25.28 -22.93
CA LEU A 170 14.41 -25.84 -24.29
C LEU A 170 14.36 -27.38 -24.30
N GLU A 171 15.11 -28.05 -23.41
CA GLU A 171 15.03 -29.51 -23.24
C GLU A 171 13.63 -29.99 -22.81
N ARG A 172 12.89 -29.16 -22.09
CA ARG A 172 11.56 -29.45 -21.56
C ARG A 172 10.42 -28.81 -22.37
N ILE A 173 10.70 -28.28 -23.55
CA ILE A 173 9.75 -27.46 -24.33
C ILE A 173 8.41 -28.17 -24.55
N GLU A 174 8.41 -29.47 -24.85
CA GLU A 174 7.19 -30.26 -25.07
C GLU A 174 6.35 -30.35 -23.78
N LYS A 175 6.97 -30.52 -22.61
CA LYS A 175 6.26 -30.51 -21.32
C LYS A 175 5.66 -29.14 -21.04
N VAL A 176 6.40 -28.08 -21.30
CA VAL A 176 5.93 -26.70 -21.11
C VAL A 176 4.75 -26.38 -22.03
N MET A 177 4.85 -26.81 -23.30
CA MET A 177 3.76 -26.68 -24.27
C MET A 177 2.50 -27.44 -23.80
N ALA A 178 2.65 -28.68 -23.33
CA ALA A 178 1.55 -29.49 -22.83
C ALA A 178 0.84 -28.85 -21.61
N ILE A 179 1.55 -28.08 -20.78
CA ILE A 179 0.99 -27.33 -19.66
C ILE A 179 0.27 -26.08 -20.15
N MET A 180 0.83 -25.37 -21.12
CA MET A 180 0.36 -24.06 -21.53
C MET A 180 -0.82 -24.10 -22.51
N LEU A 181 -0.76 -24.99 -23.52
CA LEU A 181 -1.74 -25.02 -24.61
C LEU A 181 -3.20 -25.17 -24.13
N PRO A 182 -3.54 -26.04 -23.16
CA PRO A 182 -4.91 -26.18 -22.68
C PRO A 182 -5.49 -24.92 -22.02
N SER A 183 -4.62 -24.00 -21.61
CA SER A 183 -5.02 -22.73 -20.96
C SER A 183 -5.27 -21.60 -21.96
N LEU A 184 -5.01 -21.82 -23.23
CA LEU A 184 -5.08 -20.81 -24.29
C LEU A 184 -6.29 -21.01 -25.19
N ARG A 185 -6.81 -19.92 -25.75
CA ARG A 185 -7.81 -19.99 -26.83
C ARG A 185 -7.16 -20.55 -28.09
N GLU A 186 -7.94 -21.19 -28.94
CA GLU A 186 -7.48 -21.90 -30.14
C GLU A 186 -6.57 -21.04 -31.03
N GLU A 187 -6.98 -19.82 -31.36
CA GLU A 187 -6.19 -18.88 -32.15
C GLU A 187 -4.81 -18.57 -31.53
N ARG A 188 -4.77 -18.44 -30.20
CA ARG A 188 -3.53 -18.17 -29.46
C ARG A 188 -2.68 -19.43 -29.33
N ALA A 189 -3.28 -20.58 -29.16
CA ALA A 189 -2.59 -21.87 -29.06
C ALA A 189 -1.82 -22.20 -30.35
N ALA A 190 -2.40 -21.91 -31.51
CA ALA A 190 -1.79 -22.16 -32.84
C ALA A 190 -0.47 -21.38 -33.07
N SER A 191 -0.31 -20.21 -32.44
CA SER A 191 0.87 -19.35 -32.58
C SER A 191 1.75 -19.29 -31.32
N TYR A 192 1.41 -20.04 -30.26
CA TYR A 192 2.12 -19.96 -29.00
C TYR A 192 3.50 -20.61 -29.06
N SER A 193 4.49 -19.93 -28.50
CA SER A 193 5.79 -20.48 -28.13
C SER A 193 6.17 -19.98 -26.73
N PRO A 194 6.82 -20.79 -25.89
CA PRO A 194 7.38 -20.30 -24.62
C PRO A 194 8.54 -19.32 -24.83
N PHE A 195 9.25 -19.39 -25.95
CA PHE A 195 10.32 -18.47 -26.34
C PHE A 195 9.81 -17.34 -27.22
N LEU A 196 10.25 -16.13 -26.91
CA LEU A 196 10.03 -14.90 -27.67
C LEU A 196 11.37 -14.45 -28.24
N PRO A 197 11.66 -14.70 -29.54
CA PRO A 197 12.90 -14.22 -30.15
C PRO A 197 12.92 -12.69 -30.23
N ILE A 198 14.09 -12.10 -30.03
CA ILE A 198 14.32 -10.69 -30.29
C ILE A 198 14.86 -10.58 -31.71
N CYS A 199 14.09 -9.92 -32.59
CA CYS A 199 14.44 -9.79 -34.00
C CYS A 199 15.81 -9.11 -34.16
N PRO A 200 16.82 -9.75 -34.78
CA PRO A 200 18.14 -9.15 -34.96
C PRO A 200 18.11 -7.86 -35.79
N ARG A 201 17.15 -7.75 -36.71
CA ARG A 201 17.00 -6.61 -37.63
C ARG A 201 16.33 -5.41 -36.97
N THR A 202 15.26 -5.64 -36.18
CA THR A 202 14.43 -4.55 -35.62
C THR A 202 14.59 -4.34 -34.11
N GLY A 203 15.11 -5.33 -33.39
CA GLY A 203 15.18 -5.33 -31.93
C GLY A 203 13.83 -5.55 -31.25
N VAL A 204 12.78 -5.91 -31.98
CA VAL A 204 11.43 -6.15 -31.46
C VAL A 204 11.35 -7.55 -30.83
N VAL A 205 10.72 -7.66 -29.68
CA VAL A 205 10.35 -8.93 -29.03
C VAL A 205 9.18 -9.55 -29.79
N LEU A 206 9.43 -10.60 -30.56
CA LEU A 206 8.45 -11.19 -31.46
C LEU A 206 7.59 -12.24 -30.76
N GLN A 207 6.30 -12.21 -31.05
CA GLN A 207 5.35 -13.28 -30.67
C GLN A 207 5.02 -14.11 -31.94
N VAL A 208 5.90 -15.02 -32.27
CA VAL A 208 5.81 -15.85 -33.49
C VAL A 208 5.91 -17.33 -33.11
N PRO A 209 5.31 -18.23 -33.94
CA PRO A 209 5.52 -19.66 -33.76
C PRO A 209 6.99 -20.02 -33.94
N ILE A 210 7.49 -20.95 -33.15
CA ILE A 210 8.79 -21.57 -33.36
C ILE A 210 8.60 -22.73 -34.34
N VAL A 211 9.30 -22.69 -35.45
CA VAL A 211 9.19 -23.68 -36.52
C VAL A 211 10.00 -24.93 -36.21
N SER A 212 11.17 -24.77 -35.59
CA SER A 212 12.04 -25.86 -35.12
C SER A 212 12.92 -25.41 -33.96
N HIS A 213 13.43 -26.36 -33.23
CA HIS A 213 14.42 -26.14 -32.18
C HIS A 213 15.49 -27.24 -32.18
N ASP A 214 16.67 -26.89 -31.76
CA ASP A 214 17.78 -27.81 -31.57
C ASP A 214 18.31 -27.73 -30.12
N VAL A 215 18.03 -28.77 -29.34
CA VAL A 215 18.44 -28.85 -27.94
C VAL A 215 19.96 -28.87 -27.79
N LYS A 216 20.68 -29.55 -28.72
CA LYS A 216 22.14 -29.66 -28.65
C LYS A 216 22.83 -28.34 -28.97
N ALA A 217 22.33 -27.63 -29.98
CA ALA A 217 22.82 -26.31 -30.35
C ALA A 217 22.31 -25.21 -29.44
N GLY A 218 21.25 -25.44 -28.65
CA GLY A 218 20.60 -24.42 -27.82
C GLY A 218 19.90 -23.35 -28.63
N THR A 219 19.30 -23.70 -29.77
CA THR A 219 18.74 -22.75 -30.73
C THR A 219 17.27 -23.00 -31.02
N ILE A 220 16.60 -21.93 -31.45
CA ILE A 220 15.24 -21.97 -32.04
C ILE A 220 15.27 -21.32 -33.42
N SER A 221 14.33 -21.74 -34.26
CA SER A 221 14.14 -21.15 -35.59
C SER A 221 12.70 -20.66 -35.77
N TYR A 222 12.54 -19.51 -36.39
CA TYR A 222 11.26 -18.91 -36.68
C TYR A 222 11.30 -18.24 -38.07
N ASP A 223 10.15 -17.97 -38.67
CA ASP A 223 10.06 -17.18 -39.91
C ASP A 223 9.80 -15.71 -39.55
N ASP A 224 10.67 -14.80 -40.00
CA ASP A 224 10.49 -13.36 -39.76
C ASP A 224 9.12 -12.92 -40.31
N PRO A 225 8.28 -12.27 -39.50
CA PRO A 225 6.91 -11.94 -39.92
C PRO A 225 6.85 -10.96 -41.11
N GLU A 226 7.89 -10.17 -41.33
CA GLU A 226 7.96 -9.19 -42.44
C GLU A 226 8.66 -9.76 -43.67
N THR A 227 9.89 -10.28 -43.51
CA THR A 227 10.70 -10.75 -44.65
C THR A 227 10.38 -12.18 -45.09
N LYS A 228 9.71 -12.97 -44.22
CA LYS A 228 9.43 -14.39 -44.40
C LYS A 228 10.67 -15.28 -44.45
N GLU A 229 11.84 -14.73 -44.13
CA GLU A 229 13.09 -15.48 -44.07
C GLU A 229 13.17 -16.31 -42.80
N ARG A 230 13.80 -17.49 -42.90
CA ARG A 230 14.07 -18.33 -41.73
C ARG A 230 15.23 -17.74 -40.92
N VAL A 231 14.96 -17.45 -39.65
CA VAL A 231 15.95 -16.95 -38.70
C VAL A 231 16.18 -17.99 -37.59
N THR A 232 17.44 -18.30 -37.31
CA THR A 232 17.84 -19.19 -36.23
C THR A 232 18.66 -18.41 -35.20
N LEU A 233 18.27 -18.48 -33.91
CA LEU A 233 18.92 -17.79 -32.80
C LEU A 233 19.21 -18.73 -31.66
N PRO A 234 20.26 -18.47 -30.85
CA PRO A 234 20.41 -19.10 -29.54
C PRO A 234 19.31 -18.65 -28.59
N VAL A 235 18.87 -19.50 -27.69
CA VAL A 235 17.92 -19.14 -26.63
C VAL A 235 18.60 -18.37 -25.48
N THR A 236 19.91 -18.34 -25.46
CA THR A 236 20.80 -17.78 -24.43
C THR A 236 21.29 -16.37 -24.78
N GLY A 237 22.00 -15.73 -23.84
CA GLY A 237 22.71 -14.46 -24.09
C GLY A 237 21.81 -13.26 -24.40
N GLY A 238 20.54 -13.34 -24.07
CA GLY A 238 19.59 -12.25 -24.33
C GLY A 238 19.05 -12.18 -25.75
N HIS A 239 19.27 -13.19 -26.62
CA HIS A 239 18.70 -13.26 -27.97
C HIS A 239 17.21 -13.63 -27.98
N CYS A 240 16.76 -14.28 -26.90
CA CYS A 240 15.37 -14.61 -26.63
C CYS A 240 15.01 -14.20 -25.19
N LYS A 241 13.74 -13.93 -24.98
CA LYS A 241 13.15 -13.96 -23.63
C LYS A 241 12.02 -15.00 -23.60
N LEU A 242 11.53 -15.32 -22.42
CA LEU A 242 10.38 -16.22 -22.30
C LEU A 242 9.06 -15.44 -22.25
N GLN A 243 7.98 -16.12 -22.61
CA GLN A 243 6.62 -15.69 -22.31
C GLN A 243 6.43 -15.56 -20.80
N TRP A 244 5.53 -14.70 -20.38
CA TRP A 244 5.24 -14.34 -18.99
C TRP A 244 5.22 -15.52 -18.00
N LYS A 245 4.41 -16.57 -18.22
CA LYS A 245 4.30 -17.68 -17.26
C LYS A 245 5.52 -18.60 -17.27
N PRO A 246 6.07 -19.02 -18.43
CA PRO A 246 7.36 -19.68 -18.49
C PRO A 246 8.52 -18.86 -17.91
N ASP A 247 8.55 -17.53 -18.11
CA ASP A 247 9.56 -16.64 -17.54
C ASP A 247 9.51 -16.64 -16.01
N TRP A 248 8.32 -16.53 -15.45
CA TRP A 248 8.11 -16.55 -14.01
C TRP A 248 8.56 -17.89 -13.39
N ALA A 249 8.20 -19.02 -14.03
CA ALA A 249 8.64 -20.35 -13.62
C ALA A 249 10.16 -20.53 -13.74
N MET A 250 10.75 -20.06 -14.83
CA MET A 250 12.20 -20.09 -15.06
C MET A 250 12.94 -19.32 -13.98
N ARG A 251 12.46 -18.14 -13.62
CA ARG A 251 13.01 -17.28 -12.59
C ARG A 251 12.97 -17.95 -11.22
N TRP A 252 11.84 -18.56 -10.85
CA TRP A 252 11.72 -19.34 -9.61
C TRP A 252 12.73 -20.50 -9.54
N PHE A 253 12.92 -21.18 -10.65
CA PHE A 253 13.88 -22.29 -10.74
C PHE A 253 15.32 -21.80 -10.70
N ALA A 254 15.68 -20.83 -11.54
CA ALA A 254 17.04 -20.33 -11.69
C ALA A 254 17.57 -19.66 -10.43
N LEU A 255 16.73 -18.89 -9.73
CA LEU A 255 17.11 -18.14 -8.53
C LEU A 255 16.87 -18.92 -7.24
N GLY A 256 16.08 -19.99 -7.31
CA GLY A 256 15.70 -20.76 -6.13
C GLY A 256 14.81 -19.96 -5.17
N VAL A 257 13.83 -19.23 -5.72
CA VAL A 257 12.88 -18.42 -4.95
C VAL A 257 12.08 -19.30 -3.98
N ASP A 258 12.00 -18.89 -2.73
CA ASP A 258 11.31 -19.63 -1.67
C ASP A 258 9.95 -19.04 -1.33
N TYR A 259 9.78 -17.73 -1.54
CA TYR A 259 8.53 -17.03 -1.27
C TYR A 259 8.29 -15.89 -2.27
N GLU A 260 7.10 -15.87 -2.84
CA GLU A 260 6.59 -14.77 -3.66
C GLU A 260 5.07 -14.71 -3.56
N MET A 261 4.50 -13.54 -3.23
CA MET A 261 3.06 -13.35 -3.25
C MET A 261 2.60 -12.71 -4.56
N ALA A 262 1.32 -12.85 -4.88
CA ALA A 262 0.75 -12.30 -6.09
C ALA A 262 -0.68 -11.79 -5.87
N GLY A 263 -1.12 -10.87 -6.72
CA GLY A 263 -2.52 -10.44 -6.74
C GLY A 263 -3.47 -11.59 -7.14
N LYS A 264 -4.69 -11.55 -6.65
CA LYS A 264 -5.74 -12.55 -6.93
C LYS A 264 -5.97 -12.78 -8.43
N ASP A 265 -5.78 -11.77 -9.25
CA ASP A 265 -5.90 -11.86 -10.71
C ASP A 265 -4.82 -12.72 -11.37
N LEU A 266 -3.78 -13.09 -10.64
CA LEU A 266 -2.69 -13.95 -11.10
C LEU A 266 -2.76 -15.40 -10.59
N ILE A 267 -3.84 -15.81 -9.92
CA ILE A 267 -3.99 -17.17 -9.35
C ILE A 267 -3.72 -18.26 -10.40
N ASP A 268 -4.31 -18.14 -11.58
CA ASP A 268 -4.12 -19.14 -12.63
C ASP A 268 -2.71 -19.09 -13.23
N SER A 269 -2.10 -17.89 -13.26
CA SER A 269 -0.70 -17.73 -13.68
C SER A 269 0.25 -18.38 -12.67
N VAL A 270 0.03 -18.21 -11.37
CA VAL A 270 0.80 -18.86 -10.31
C VAL A 270 0.72 -20.38 -10.43
N LYS A 271 -0.49 -20.92 -10.64
CA LYS A 271 -0.69 -22.38 -10.80
C LYS A 271 0.05 -22.93 -12.03
N LEU A 272 -0.05 -22.25 -13.16
CA LEU A 272 0.62 -22.69 -14.39
C LEU A 272 2.13 -22.55 -14.31
N SER A 273 2.63 -21.42 -13.80
CA SER A 273 4.07 -21.24 -13.55
C SER A 273 4.61 -22.26 -12.56
N GLY A 274 3.84 -22.63 -11.52
CA GLY A 274 4.19 -23.69 -10.59
C GLY A 274 4.35 -25.06 -11.25
N LYS A 275 3.42 -25.42 -12.16
CA LYS A 275 3.53 -26.65 -12.96
C LYS A 275 4.75 -26.65 -13.88
N ILE A 276 5.04 -25.50 -14.50
CA ILE A 276 6.22 -25.35 -15.37
C ILE A 276 7.50 -25.43 -14.53
N CYS A 277 7.57 -24.78 -13.37
CA CYS A 277 8.70 -24.89 -12.45
C CYS A 277 8.96 -26.35 -12.05
N ALA A 278 7.91 -27.12 -11.74
CA ALA A 278 8.02 -28.55 -11.46
C ALA A 278 8.48 -29.35 -12.69
N ALA A 279 8.06 -28.98 -13.90
CA ALA A 279 8.52 -29.62 -15.15
C ALA A 279 10.00 -29.36 -15.44
N LEU A 280 10.57 -28.31 -14.87
CA LEU A 280 12.02 -28.04 -14.84
C LEU A 280 12.76 -28.77 -13.73
N ASP A 281 12.09 -29.63 -12.95
CA ASP A 281 12.57 -30.30 -11.74
C ASP A 281 12.80 -29.32 -10.56
N GLY A 282 12.14 -28.17 -10.57
CA GLY A 282 12.15 -27.17 -9.51
C GLY A 282 11.03 -27.38 -8.49
N THR A 283 11.07 -26.59 -7.42
CA THR A 283 10.02 -26.52 -6.41
C THR A 283 9.46 -25.10 -6.40
N PRO A 284 8.18 -24.89 -6.75
CA PRO A 284 7.56 -23.57 -6.74
C PRO A 284 7.68 -22.91 -5.36
N PRO A 285 7.73 -21.57 -5.28
CA PRO A 285 7.79 -20.88 -4.00
C PRO A 285 6.48 -21.04 -3.20
N GLU A 286 6.57 -20.86 -1.88
CA GLU A 286 5.41 -20.58 -1.05
C GLU A 286 4.93 -19.14 -1.33
N GLY A 287 3.69 -18.83 -0.98
CA GLY A 287 3.11 -17.51 -1.15
C GLY A 287 1.61 -17.53 -0.99
N PHE A 288 0.98 -16.37 -1.05
CA PHE A 288 -0.47 -16.29 -1.09
C PHE A 288 -0.96 -15.21 -2.06
N ASN A 289 -2.23 -15.31 -2.42
CA ASN A 289 -2.84 -14.34 -3.30
C ASN A 289 -3.59 -13.29 -2.45
N TYR A 290 -3.18 -12.03 -2.60
CA TYR A 290 -3.85 -10.90 -1.98
C TYR A 290 -4.95 -10.34 -2.88
N GLU A 291 -5.97 -9.73 -2.27
CA GLU A 291 -7.08 -9.11 -2.98
C GLU A 291 -6.65 -7.76 -3.58
N LEU A 292 -7.33 -7.37 -4.64
CA LEU A 292 -7.05 -6.13 -5.36
C LEU A 292 -7.73 -4.92 -4.70
N PHE A 293 -7.17 -3.74 -4.94
CA PHE A 293 -7.78 -2.49 -4.51
C PHE A 293 -8.85 -2.02 -5.50
N LEU A 294 -9.87 -1.38 -4.94
CA LEU A 294 -10.96 -0.77 -5.68
C LEU A 294 -10.83 0.76 -5.63
N ASP A 295 -11.23 1.43 -6.68
CA ASP A 295 -11.30 2.89 -6.75
C ASP A 295 -12.50 3.45 -5.96
N GLU A 296 -12.71 4.77 -6.05
CA GLU A 296 -13.84 5.48 -5.42
C GLU A 296 -15.20 4.87 -5.77
N LYS A 297 -15.35 4.37 -7.00
CA LYS A 297 -16.59 3.80 -7.54
C LYS A 297 -16.70 2.29 -7.32
N GLY A 298 -15.77 1.68 -6.59
CA GLY A 298 -15.73 0.24 -6.36
C GLY A 298 -15.26 -0.58 -7.58
N GLN A 299 -14.59 0.06 -8.55
CA GLN A 299 -14.01 -0.63 -9.70
C GLN A 299 -12.54 -0.97 -9.44
N LYS A 300 -12.05 -2.03 -10.09
CA LYS A 300 -10.65 -2.43 -9.99
C LYS A 300 -9.73 -1.29 -10.40
N ILE A 301 -8.77 -0.95 -9.54
CA ILE A 301 -7.67 -0.04 -9.87
C ILE A 301 -6.74 -0.70 -10.90
N SER A 302 -6.40 0.03 -11.95
CA SER A 302 -5.44 -0.43 -12.94
C SER A 302 -4.52 0.69 -13.43
N LYS A 303 -3.25 0.33 -13.71
CA LYS A 303 -2.25 1.26 -14.26
C LYS A 303 -2.72 1.94 -15.55
N SER A 304 -3.38 1.19 -16.43
CA SER A 304 -3.81 1.69 -17.74
C SER A 304 -4.99 2.66 -17.67
N LYS A 305 -5.81 2.60 -16.61
CA LYS A 305 -6.94 3.52 -16.40
C LYS A 305 -6.54 4.78 -15.63
N GLY A 306 -5.41 4.77 -14.92
CA GLY A 306 -4.97 5.88 -14.08
C GLY A 306 -5.96 6.25 -12.96
N ASN A 307 -6.81 5.30 -12.54
CA ASN A 307 -7.87 5.52 -11.56
C ASN A 307 -7.45 5.17 -10.12
N GLY A 308 -6.17 4.97 -9.89
CA GLY A 308 -5.63 4.61 -8.57
C GLY A 308 -4.91 5.76 -7.91
N LEU A 309 -4.95 5.78 -6.57
CA LEU A 309 -4.15 6.66 -5.75
C LEU A 309 -2.66 6.32 -5.95
N THR A 310 -1.84 7.32 -6.22
CA THR A 310 -0.38 7.16 -6.25
C THR A 310 0.19 7.25 -4.85
N ILE A 311 1.44 6.82 -4.71
CA ILE A 311 2.13 6.89 -3.42
C ILE A 311 2.44 8.35 -3.06
N ASP A 312 2.89 9.14 -4.01
CA ASP A 312 3.16 10.57 -3.81
C ASP A 312 1.90 11.32 -3.35
N GLU A 313 0.73 10.95 -3.90
CA GLU A 313 -0.56 11.48 -3.44
C GLU A 313 -0.87 11.06 -2.01
N TRP A 314 -0.63 9.79 -1.62
CA TRP A 314 -0.81 9.38 -0.23
C TRP A 314 0.11 10.15 0.70
N LEU A 315 1.41 10.23 0.37
CA LEU A 315 2.42 10.88 1.21
C LEU A 315 2.22 12.40 1.35
N ARG A 316 1.43 13.01 0.48
CA ARG A 316 1.02 14.41 0.64
C ARG A 316 0.08 14.62 1.83
N TYR A 317 -0.67 13.57 2.23
CA TYR A 317 -1.73 13.67 3.23
C TYR A 317 -1.55 12.76 4.44
N ALA A 318 -0.56 11.86 4.41
CA ALA A 318 -0.33 10.90 5.49
C ALA A 318 1.09 10.33 5.48
N SER A 319 1.48 9.73 6.60
CA SER A 319 2.79 9.11 6.76
C SER A 319 2.92 7.77 6.02
N PRO A 320 4.16 7.33 5.72
CA PRO A 320 4.45 6.01 5.17
C PRO A 320 3.89 4.86 6.02
N GLU A 321 3.97 4.98 7.34
CA GLU A 321 3.51 3.95 8.27
C GLU A 321 2.00 3.76 8.22
N SER A 322 1.24 4.85 7.98
CA SER A 322 -0.20 4.76 7.78
C SER A 322 -0.55 3.97 6.51
N LEU A 323 0.23 4.12 5.44
CA LEU A 323 0.08 3.30 4.24
C LEU A 323 0.42 1.84 4.51
N SER A 324 1.49 1.58 5.26
CA SER A 324 1.86 0.22 5.67
C SER A 324 0.75 -0.46 6.49
N LEU A 325 0.06 0.28 7.37
CA LEU A 325 -1.12 -0.23 8.09
C LEU A 325 -2.25 -0.59 7.11
N PHE A 326 -2.51 0.25 6.11
CA PHE A 326 -3.52 -0.05 5.10
C PHE A 326 -3.19 -1.34 4.34
N MET A 327 -1.91 -1.59 4.04
CA MET A 327 -1.44 -2.81 3.39
C MET A 327 -1.51 -4.04 4.29
N TYR A 328 -1.24 -3.88 5.59
CA TYR A 328 -1.30 -4.96 6.56
C TYR A 328 -2.71 -5.51 6.76
N ARG A 329 -3.71 -4.61 6.83
CA ARG A 329 -5.08 -4.97 7.17
C ARG A 329 -5.73 -5.81 6.08
N GLU A 330 -6.33 -6.93 6.45
CA GLU A 330 -7.20 -7.77 5.62
C GLU A 330 -6.70 -7.97 4.17
N PRO A 331 -5.50 -8.54 3.97
CA PRO A 331 -4.90 -8.62 2.64
C PRO A 331 -5.71 -9.49 1.66
N LYS A 332 -6.64 -10.33 2.16
CA LYS A 332 -7.53 -11.19 1.37
C LYS A 332 -8.91 -10.56 1.12
N ALA A 333 -9.16 -9.36 1.59
CA ALA A 333 -10.43 -8.64 1.36
C ALA A 333 -10.24 -7.50 0.36
N ALA A 334 -11.18 -7.36 -0.58
CA ALA A 334 -11.20 -6.22 -1.48
C ALA A 334 -11.47 -4.94 -0.67
N LYS A 335 -10.62 -3.94 -0.83
CA LYS A 335 -10.70 -2.67 -0.12
C LYS A 335 -10.70 -1.51 -1.09
N ARG A 336 -11.55 -0.52 -0.80
CA ARG A 336 -11.51 0.74 -1.51
C ARG A 336 -10.28 1.55 -1.05
N LEU A 337 -9.49 1.99 -2.02
CA LEU A 337 -8.31 2.81 -1.83
C LEU A 337 -8.56 4.17 -2.50
N TYR A 338 -9.05 5.11 -1.72
CA TYR A 338 -9.31 6.47 -2.13
C TYR A 338 -8.96 7.45 -0.98
N PHE A 339 -8.91 8.72 -1.24
CA PHE A 339 -8.47 9.73 -0.26
C PHE A 339 -9.29 9.74 1.04
N ASP A 340 -10.58 9.39 0.97
CA ASP A 340 -11.49 9.37 2.13
C ASP A 340 -11.12 8.35 3.22
N VAL A 341 -10.31 7.34 2.89
CA VAL A 341 -9.85 6.35 3.89
C VAL A 341 -8.69 6.88 4.74
N ILE A 342 -7.98 7.93 4.28
CA ILE A 342 -6.74 8.41 4.90
C ILE A 342 -6.95 8.87 6.35
N PRO A 343 -7.91 9.77 6.66
CA PRO A 343 -8.03 10.30 8.02
C PRO A 343 -8.23 9.20 9.06
N ARG A 344 -9.13 8.28 8.80
CA ARG A 344 -9.38 7.16 9.70
C ARG A 344 -8.18 6.23 9.81
N ASN A 345 -7.52 5.95 8.69
CA ASN A 345 -6.37 5.04 8.70
C ASN A 345 -5.17 5.62 9.47
N VAL A 346 -4.97 6.94 9.42
CA VAL A 346 -3.95 7.64 10.24
C VAL A 346 -4.27 7.51 11.72
N ASP A 347 -5.52 7.78 12.13
CA ASP A 347 -5.93 7.67 13.53
C ASP A 347 -5.89 6.22 14.03
N ASP A 348 -6.30 5.25 13.22
CA ASP A 348 -6.19 3.83 13.55
C ASP A 348 -4.74 3.41 13.79
N TYR A 349 -3.79 3.90 12.96
CA TYR A 349 -2.36 3.63 13.17
C TYR A 349 -1.89 4.17 14.53
N GLN A 350 -2.25 5.41 14.87
CA GLN A 350 -1.90 5.99 16.17
C GLN A 350 -2.52 5.20 17.33
N GLN A 351 -3.76 4.76 17.20
CA GLN A 351 -4.42 3.95 18.23
C GLN A 351 -3.71 2.61 18.45
N PHE A 352 -3.28 1.92 17.39
CA PHE A 352 -2.49 0.70 17.51
C PHE A 352 -1.15 0.95 18.20
N LEU A 353 -0.50 2.07 17.88
CA LEU A 353 0.77 2.46 18.46
C LEU A 353 0.63 2.80 19.96
N GLU A 354 -0.41 3.54 20.35
CA GLU A 354 -0.73 3.86 21.75
C GLU A 354 -1.08 2.63 22.60
N GLY A 355 -1.77 1.67 21.97
CA GLY A 355 -2.14 0.41 22.63
C GLY A 355 -0.97 -0.51 22.87
N PHE A 356 0.05 -0.48 22.01
CA PHE A 356 1.15 -1.45 21.98
C PHE A 356 1.89 -1.62 23.33
N PRO A 357 2.32 -0.58 24.05
CA PRO A 357 3.06 -0.75 25.32
C PRO A 357 2.21 -1.28 26.48
N ARG A 358 0.88 -1.30 26.33
CA ARG A 358 -0.05 -1.81 27.35
C ARG A 358 -0.45 -3.26 27.12
N GLN A 359 -0.02 -3.85 26.02
CA GLN A 359 -0.32 -5.21 25.60
C GLN A 359 0.71 -6.19 26.15
N ASP A 360 0.29 -7.44 26.40
CA ASP A 360 1.22 -8.52 26.64
C ASP A 360 1.96 -8.93 25.35
N ALA A 361 3.02 -9.72 25.48
CA ALA A 361 3.86 -10.11 24.33
C ALA A 361 3.08 -10.81 23.21
N ARG A 362 2.08 -11.63 23.53
CA ARG A 362 1.22 -12.31 22.54
C ARG A 362 0.35 -11.32 21.78
N GLN A 363 -0.24 -10.37 22.49
CA GLN A 363 -1.04 -9.30 21.91
C GLN A 363 -0.19 -8.38 21.04
N GLN A 364 1.04 -8.08 21.48
CA GLN A 364 2.00 -7.27 20.73
C GLN A 364 2.37 -7.91 19.39
N LEU A 365 2.59 -9.23 19.34
CA LEU A 365 2.82 -9.97 18.09
C LEU A 365 1.60 -9.98 17.14
N GLY A 366 0.41 -9.77 17.66
CA GLY A 366 -0.81 -9.59 16.86
C GLY A 366 -1.05 -8.16 16.41
N ASN A 367 -0.32 -7.19 16.99
CA ASN A 367 -0.53 -5.78 16.68
C ASN A 367 0.15 -5.39 15.35
N PRO A 368 -0.56 -4.74 14.41
CA PRO A 368 -0.01 -4.32 13.14
C PRO A 368 1.30 -3.52 13.22
N VAL A 369 1.43 -2.64 14.22
CA VAL A 369 2.62 -1.78 14.32
C VAL A 369 3.90 -2.57 14.60
N TRP A 370 3.79 -3.73 15.25
CA TRP A 370 4.94 -4.63 15.41
C TRP A 370 5.48 -5.11 14.06
N HIS A 371 4.60 -5.52 13.15
CA HIS A 371 4.98 -5.98 11.80
C HIS A 371 5.46 -4.84 10.90
N ILE A 372 4.82 -3.67 10.99
CA ILE A 372 5.18 -2.48 10.21
C ILE A 372 6.60 -2.00 10.56
N HIS A 373 6.97 -2.09 11.84
CA HIS A 373 8.25 -1.60 12.35
C HIS A 373 9.27 -2.71 12.63
N ALA A 374 9.10 -3.88 12.05
CA ALA A 374 10.01 -5.01 12.22
C ALA A 374 10.38 -5.27 13.70
N GLY A 375 9.37 -5.28 14.58
CA GLY A 375 9.53 -5.53 16.01
C GLY A 375 9.88 -4.32 16.87
N HIS A 376 10.16 -3.16 16.29
CA HIS A 376 10.64 -1.96 16.96
C HIS A 376 9.73 -0.74 16.75
N PRO A 377 8.43 -0.79 17.15
CA PRO A 377 7.54 0.35 16.97
C PRO A 377 8.02 1.56 17.78
N PRO A 378 7.93 2.77 17.21
CA PRO A 378 8.27 3.98 17.93
C PRO A 378 7.29 4.22 19.08
N LYS A 379 7.69 5.04 20.06
CA LYS A 379 6.76 5.46 21.10
C LYS A 379 5.63 6.28 20.52
N ALA A 380 4.44 6.05 21.05
CA ALA A 380 3.30 6.90 20.75
C ALA A 380 3.55 8.30 21.31
N ASP A 381 3.34 9.31 20.49
CA ASP A 381 3.61 10.71 20.83
C ASP A 381 2.66 11.64 20.08
N MET A 382 1.34 11.37 20.21
CA MET A 382 0.30 12.11 19.52
C MET A 382 -0.78 12.56 20.50
N PRO A 383 -0.66 13.77 21.07
CA PRO A 383 -1.64 14.29 22.02
C PRO A 383 -2.99 14.65 21.39
N VAL A 384 -3.07 14.67 20.05
CA VAL A 384 -4.28 14.98 19.29
C VAL A 384 -4.42 14.03 18.09
N THR A 385 -5.67 13.71 17.72
CA THR A 385 -5.96 12.86 16.56
C THR A 385 -5.89 13.65 15.24
N PHE A 386 -5.73 12.95 14.12
CA PHE A 386 -5.77 13.57 12.80
C PHE A 386 -7.15 14.20 12.51
N GLN A 387 -8.22 13.50 12.89
CA GLN A 387 -9.57 14.03 12.76
C GLN A 387 -9.76 15.31 13.56
N LEU A 388 -9.16 15.41 14.74
CA LEU A 388 -9.20 16.64 15.54
C LEU A 388 -8.45 17.79 14.85
N LEU A 389 -7.27 17.51 14.28
CA LEU A 389 -6.52 18.50 13.50
C LEU A 389 -7.33 19.01 12.29
N LEU A 390 -7.96 18.12 11.54
CA LEU A 390 -8.83 18.51 10.41
C LEU A 390 -9.95 19.43 10.85
N THR A 391 -10.55 19.17 12.01
CA THR A 391 -11.62 20.00 12.56
C THR A 391 -11.08 21.35 13.02
N LEU A 392 -9.91 21.40 13.63
CA LEU A 392 -9.26 22.66 14.02
C LEU A 392 -8.94 23.53 12.79
N VAL A 393 -8.39 22.93 11.73
CA VAL A 393 -8.14 23.61 10.46
C VAL A 393 -9.44 24.18 9.90
N SER A 394 -10.50 23.37 9.89
CA SER A 394 -11.82 23.75 9.38
C SER A 394 -12.46 24.89 10.16
N SER A 395 -12.34 24.90 11.47
CA SER A 395 -12.97 25.89 12.36
C SER A 395 -12.22 27.21 12.40
N SER A 396 -10.90 27.16 12.31
CA SER A 396 -10.03 28.34 12.37
C SER A 396 -9.72 28.94 11.00
N ASN A 397 -10.10 28.27 9.90
CA ASN A 397 -9.65 28.57 8.55
C ASN A 397 -8.12 28.71 8.48
N ALA A 398 -7.40 27.88 9.24
CA ALA A 398 -5.95 27.97 9.34
C ALA A 398 -5.29 27.49 8.04
N GLU A 399 -4.65 28.41 7.34
CA GLU A 399 -3.88 28.10 6.13
C GLU A 399 -2.41 27.77 6.44
N ASN A 400 -1.99 27.93 7.69
CA ASN A 400 -0.62 27.71 8.12
C ASN A 400 -0.54 26.93 9.44
N ALA A 401 0.59 26.25 9.64
CA ALA A 401 0.84 25.41 10.81
C ALA A 401 0.90 26.19 12.14
N SER A 402 1.34 27.47 12.12
CA SER A 402 1.54 28.25 13.35
C SER A 402 0.22 28.47 14.09
N THR A 403 -0.88 28.66 13.39
CA THR A 403 -2.21 28.80 13.99
C THR A 403 -2.63 27.52 14.73
N LEU A 404 -2.44 26.35 14.11
CA LEU A 404 -2.76 25.06 14.72
C LEU A 404 -1.87 24.79 15.94
N TRP A 405 -0.59 25.11 15.83
CA TRP A 405 0.34 24.99 16.95
C TRP A 405 -0.01 25.93 18.11
N GLY A 406 -0.62 27.07 17.84
CA GLY A 406 -1.17 27.95 18.86
C GLY A 406 -2.28 27.29 19.68
N PHE A 407 -3.16 26.49 19.07
CA PHE A 407 -4.19 25.70 19.76
C PHE A 407 -3.56 24.53 20.53
N ILE A 408 -2.69 23.75 19.88
CA ILE A 408 -2.03 22.58 20.47
C ILE A 408 -1.21 22.97 21.70
N GLY A 409 -0.39 24.03 21.60
CA GLY A 409 0.47 24.48 22.70
C GLY A 409 -0.30 24.99 23.92
N ARG A 410 -1.48 25.61 23.71
CA ARG A 410 -2.38 25.99 24.81
C ARG A 410 -3.02 24.76 25.48
N TYR A 411 -3.45 23.80 24.70
CA TYR A 411 -4.07 22.56 25.18
C TYR A 411 -3.07 21.63 25.89
N ARG A 412 -1.84 21.59 25.39
CA ARG A 412 -0.74 20.77 25.92
C ARG A 412 0.54 21.60 26.05
N PRO A 413 0.71 22.31 27.16
CA PRO A 413 1.93 23.08 27.39
C PRO A 413 3.18 22.19 27.32
N GLY A 414 4.21 22.64 26.62
CA GLY A 414 5.46 21.90 26.40
C GLY A 414 5.48 21.03 25.13
N VAL A 415 4.35 20.85 24.46
CA VAL A 415 4.27 20.21 23.14
C VAL A 415 4.57 21.24 22.05
N THR A 416 5.64 21.03 21.29
CA THR A 416 6.12 21.94 20.24
C THR A 416 6.53 21.16 19.00
N PRO A 417 6.67 21.80 17.82
CA PRO A 417 7.21 21.13 16.62
C PRO A 417 8.54 20.44 16.86
N ALA A 418 9.42 21.06 17.63
CA ALA A 418 10.74 20.52 17.93
C ALA A 418 10.70 19.28 18.84
N THR A 419 9.78 19.24 19.82
CA THR A 419 9.63 18.11 20.73
C THR A 419 8.79 16.97 20.14
N HIS A 420 7.91 17.29 19.16
CA HIS A 420 6.95 16.36 18.54
C HIS A 420 6.99 16.45 17.00
N PRO A 421 8.10 16.08 16.34
CA PRO A 421 8.26 16.25 14.90
C PRO A 421 7.25 15.42 14.06
N ARG A 422 6.78 14.28 14.58
CA ARG A 422 5.75 13.47 13.91
C ARG A 422 4.38 14.17 13.97
N LEU A 423 4.07 14.86 15.05
CA LEU A 423 2.86 15.70 15.14
C LEU A 423 2.97 16.90 14.20
N ASP A 424 4.15 17.49 14.05
CA ASP A 424 4.37 18.60 13.12
C ASP A 424 4.13 18.17 11.66
N ALA A 425 4.64 17.01 11.27
CA ALA A 425 4.32 16.42 9.97
C ALA A 425 2.81 16.19 9.79
N MET A 426 2.13 15.68 10.83
CA MET A 426 0.69 15.42 10.81
C MET A 426 -0.13 16.71 10.70
N VAL A 427 0.32 17.81 11.31
CA VAL A 427 -0.27 19.15 11.13
C VAL A 427 -0.20 19.57 9.66
N GLY A 428 0.94 19.39 9.00
CA GLY A 428 1.10 19.66 7.57
C GLY A 428 0.16 18.83 6.69
N TYR A 429 0.05 17.53 6.98
CA TYR A 429 -0.88 16.64 6.27
C TYR A 429 -2.35 17.07 6.45
N ALA A 430 -2.75 17.48 7.65
CA ALA A 430 -4.10 17.92 7.93
C ALA A 430 -4.46 19.20 7.14
N ILE A 431 -3.55 20.16 7.05
CA ILE A 431 -3.72 21.38 6.27
C ILE A 431 -3.89 21.05 4.77
N ASN A 432 -3.03 20.18 4.23
CA ASN A 432 -3.12 19.75 2.83
C ASN A 432 -4.44 19.04 2.55
N TYR A 433 -4.82 18.09 3.40
CA TYR A 433 -6.05 17.31 3.24
C TYR A 433 -7.29 18.21 3.34
N TYR A 434 -7.31 19.13 4.30
CA TYR A 434 -8.41 20.08 4.45
C TYR A 434 -8.57 20.94 3.18
N ARG A 435 -7.48 21.56 2.71
CA ARG A 435 -7.50 22.43 1.54
C ARG A 435 -8.02 21.71 0.30
N ASP A 436 -7.56 20.49 0.08
CA ASP A 436 -7.80 19.79 -1.18
C ASP A 436 -9.14 19.00 -1.16
N PHE A 437 -9.63 18.54 0.00
CA PHE A 437 -10.82 17.67 0.09
C PHE A 437 -11.95 18.18 0.98
N VAL A 438 -11.65 18.88 2.05
CA VAL A 438 -12.69 19.30 3.01
C VAL A 438 -13.26 20.67 2.63
N ALA A 439 -12.41 21.65 2.41
CA ALA A 439 -12.83 23.02 2.11
C ALA A 439 -13.78 23.11 0.90
N PRO A 440 -13.53 22.41 -0.24
CA PRO A 440 -14.43 22.47 -1.40
C PRO A 440 -15.81 21.86 -1.16
N THR A 441 -15.93 20.94 -0.19
CA THR A 441 -17.18 20.22 0.11
C THR A 441 -17.94 20.79 1.28
N LYS A 442 -17.36 21.76 2.00
CA LYS A 442 -17.94 22.37 3.19
C LYS A 442 -19.27 23.06 2.87
N ARG A 443 -20.33 22.69 3.59
CA ARG A 443 -21.69 23.23 3.42
C ARG A 443 -22.31 23.47 4.79
N PHE A 444 -22.50 24.73 5.12
CA PHE A 444 -23.23 25.10 6.32
C PHE A 444 -24.74 25.07 6.04
N ARG A 445 -25.50 24.61 6.98
CA ARG A 445 -26.94 24.79 7.00
C ARG A 445 -27.39 25.69 8.15
N GLU A 446 -28.56 26.27 8.02
CA GLU A 446 -29.17 27.01 9.09
C GLU A 446 -29.78 26.04 10.14
N PRO A 447 -29.73 26.41 11.43
CA PRO A 447 -30.43 25.65 12.47
C PRO A 447 -31.94 25.89 12.40
N THR A 448 -32.73 24.86 12.66
CA THR A 448 -34.17 25.00 12.90
C THR A 448 -34.43 25.75 14.20
N GLU A 449 -35.69 26.16 14.46
CA GLU A 449 -36.06 26.89 15.70
C GLU A 449 -35.72 26.08 16.97
N GLY A 450 -36.00 24.76 16.99
CA GLY A 450 -35.65 23.91 18.11
C GLY A 450 -34.15 23.71 18.28
N GLU A 451 -33.41 23.63 17.18
CA GLU A 451 -31.93 23.54 17.19
C GLU A 451 -31.30 24.85 17.66
N ARG A 452 -31.90 26.03 17.33
CA ARG A 452 -31.45 27.33 17.84
C ARG A 452 -31.51 27.40 19.35
N ALA A 453 -32.65 26.98 19.94
CA ALA A 453 -32.79 26.98 21.40
C ALA A 453 -31.74 26.10 22.06
N ALA A 454 -31.49 24.88 21.53
CA ALA A 454 -30.48 23.97 22.04
C ALA A 454 -29.05 24.55 21.85
N LEU A 455 -28.75 25.20 20.74
CA LEU A 455 -27.46 25.87 20.51
C LEU A 455 -27.26 27.07 21.47
N GLN A 456 -28.32 27.82 21.77
CA GLN A 456 -28.25 28.91 22.75
C GLN A 456 -27.97 28.36 24.15
N ASP A 457 -28.66 27.29 24.55
CA ASP A 457 -28.41 26.62 25.83
C ASP A 457 -26.97 26.12 25.93
N LEU A 458 -26.46 25.49 24.84
CA LEU A 458 -25.07 25.02 24.77
C LEU A 458 -24.08 26.17 24.87
N ARG A 459 -24.32 27.24 24.13
CA ARG A 459 -23.54 28.50 24.15
C ARG A 459 -23.40 29.05 25.56
N ASP A 460 -24.52 29.20 26.27
CA ASP A 460 -24.56 29.74 27.61
C ASP A 460 -23.89 28.81 28.64
N ALA A 461 -24.09 27.50 28.49
CA ALA A 461 -23.42 26.51 29.32
C ALA A 461 -21.90 26.56 29.14
N LEU A 462 -21.39 26.61 27.89
CA LEU A 462 -19.95 26.71 27.62
C LEU A 462 -19.35 28.04 28.09
N ALA A 463 -20.08 29.15 27.95
CA ALA A 463 -19.62 30.45 28.42
C ALA A 463 -19.47 30.55 29.94
N ASN A 464 -20.17 29.71 30.69
CA ASN A 464 -20.11 29.66 32.18
C ASN A 464 -19.11 28.61 32.67
N MET A 465 -18.44 27.83 31.80
CA MET A 465 -17.43 26.88 32.21
C MET A 465 -16.10 27.56 32.56
N PRO A 466 -15.35 27.08 33.56
CA PRO A 466 -14.01 27.56 33.84
C PRO A 466 -13.04 27.36 32.68
N ASP A 467 -12.14 28.31 32.45
CA ASP A 467 -11.04 28.15 31.52
C ASP A 467 -10.19 26.93 31.89
N GLY A 468 -9.83 26.13 30.91
CA GLY A 468 -9.06 24.87 31.09
C GLY A 468 -9.91 23.68 31.51
N SER A 469 -11.24 23.75 31.45
CA SER A 469 -12.12 22.58 31.68
C SER A 469 -11.69 21.40 30.80
N SER A 470 -11.77 20.18 31.40
CA SER A 470 -11.36 18.97 30.68
C SER A 470 -12.27 18.64 29.51
N ALA A 471 -11.75 17.92 28.52
CA ALA A 471 -12.53 17.43 27.40
C ALA A 471 -13.75 16.59 27.84
N GLU A 472 -13.65 15.92 28.98
CA GLU A 472 -14.72 15.10 29.55
C GLU A 472 -15.80 15.97 30.17
N ASP A 473 -15.43 17.00 30.96
CA ASP A 473 -16.39 17.96 31.55
C ASP A 473 -17.16 18.68 30.46
N ILE A 474 -16.48 19.15 29.41
CA ILE A 474 -17.12 19.79 28.26
C ILE A 474 -18.07 18.80 27.57
N GLN A 475 -17.64 17.56 27.35
CA GLN A 475 -18.49 16.56 26.71
C GLN A 475 -19.72 16.23 27.57
N ASN A 476 -19.61 16.22 28.87
CA ASN A 476 -20.74 16.02 29.78
C ASN A 476 -21.78 17.14 29.62
N VAL A 477 -21.33 18.39 29.53
CA VAL A 477 -22.22 19.53 29.24
C VAL A 477 -22.93 19.36 27.89
N VAL A 478 -22.20 18.96 26.85
CA VAL A 478 -22.76 18.68 25.51
C VAL A 478 -23.83 17.59 25.58
N TYR A 479 -23.60 16.52 26.37
CA TYR A 479 -24.59 15.47 26.58
C TYR A 479 -25.81 15.97 27.38
N GLU A 480 -25.63 16.78 28.42
CA GLU A 480 -26.75 17.32 29.20
C GLU A 480 -27.72 18.15 28.35
N ILE A 481 -27.19 18.98 27.43
CA ILE A 481 -28.02 19.71 26.48
C ILE A 481 -28.69 18.75 25.47
N GLY A 482 -27.95 17.80 24.93
CA GLY A 482 -28.48 16.82 23.97
C GLY A 482 -29.50 15.84 24.56
N ARG A 483 -29.60 15.72 25.90
CA ARG A 483 -30.63 14.94 26.59
C ARG A 483 -31.97 15.67 26.73
N ARG A 484 -32.13 16.84 26.12
CA ARG A 484 -33.39 17.57 26.06
C ARG A 484 -34.07 17.37 24.72
N GLU A 485 -35.39 17.58 24.67
CA GLU A 485 -36.10 17.58 23.37
C GLU A 485 -35.56 18.69 22.44
N PRO A 486 -35.43 18.45 21.15
CA PRO A 486 -35.88 17.26 20.40
C PRO A 486 -34.83 16.13 20.28
N PHE A 487 -33.70 16.19 20.98
CA PHE A 487 -32.54 15.30 20.81
C PHE A 487 -32.46 14.15 21.83
N LEU A 488 -33.40 14.09 22.76
CA LEU A 488 -33.49 13.04 23.76
C LEU A 488 -33.73 11.67 23.09
N ASP A 489 -32.87 10.68 23.39
CA ASP A 489 -33.11 9.29 23.03
C ASP A 489 -33.54 8.52 24.28
N ALA A 490 -34.86 8.41 24.49
CA ALA A 490 -35.44 7.75 25.65
C ALA A 490 -35.27 6.21 25.64
N ILE A 491 -34.97 5.63 24.47
CA ILE A 491 -34.85 4.18 24.27
C ILE A 491 -33.43 3.72 24.65
N LYS A 492 -32.42 4.45 24.21
CA LYS A 492 -31.02 4.15 24.52
C LYS A 492 -30.66 4.69 25.89
N LYS A 493 -29.94 3.88 26.66
CA LYS A 493 -29.34 4.31 27.92
C LYS A 493 -27.84 4.51 27.75
N GLY A 494 -27.33 5.61 28.26
CA GLY A 494 -25.91 5.87 28.38
C GLY A 494 -25.24 4.90 29.36
N LYS A 495 -23.91 4.91 29.40
CA LYS A 495 -23.12 4.13 30.37
C LYS A 495 -23.43 4.48 31.82
N ASP A 496 -23.94 5.67 32.06
CA ASP A 496 -24.39 6.22 33.33
C ASP A 496 -25.85 5.84 33.71
N GLY A 497 -26.51 5.01 32.88
CA GLY A 497 -27.90 4.56 33.07
C GLY A 497 -28.97 5.61 32.74
N ARG A 498 -28.58 6.85 32.40
CA ARG A 498 -29.49 7.94 32.02
C ARG A 498 -29.92 7.79 30.55
N PRO A 499 -31.02 8.46 30.12
CA PRO A 499 -31.42 8.47 28.71
C PRO A 499 -30.26 8.87 27.79
N GLY A 500 -30.23 8.32 26.60
CA GLY A 500 -29.23 8.60 25.58
C GLY A 500 -29.45 9.95 24.88
N VAL A 501 -28.58 10.23 23.94
CA VAL A 501 -28.65 11.40 23.05
C VAL A 501 -28.74 10.90 21.63
N SER A 502 -29.67 11.45 20.84
CA SER A 502 -29.81 11.15 19.42
C SER A 502 -28.55 11.51 18.63
N LEU A 503 -28.27 10.73 17.60
CA LEU A 503 -27.21 11.08 16.65
C LEU A 503 -27.48 12.42 15.95
N ASP A 504 -28.74 12.83 15.84
CA ASP A 504 -29.13 14.10 15.20
C ASP A 504 -28.56 15.30 15.93
N TRP A 505 -28.37 15.22 17.25
CA TRP A 505 -27.67 16.25 18.03
C TRP A 505 -26.26 16.51 17.52
N PHE A 506 -25.48 15.45 17.36
CA PHE A 506 -24.10 15.57 16.89
C PHE A 506 -24.04 15.93 15.42
N ASN A 507 -24.91 15.35 14.58
CA ASN A 507 -25.02 15.72 13.17
C ASN A 507 -25.34 17.20 13.01
N MET A 508 -26.27 17.73 13.81
CA MET A 508 -26.62 19.15 13.81
C MET A 508 -25.41 20.03 14.17
N LEU A 509 -24.70 19.69 15.26
CA LEU A 509 -23.51 20.43 15.66
C LEU A 509 -22.47 20.49 14.53
N TYR A 510 -22.23 19.37 13.84
CA TYR A 510 -21.26 19.36 12.74
C TYR A 510 -21.77 20.12 11.50
N GLN A 511 -23.01 19.95 11.11
CA GLN A 511 -23.58 20.61 9.93
C GLN A 511 -23.71 22.12 10.11
N VAL A 512 -24.18 22.56 11.27
CA VAL A 512 -24.42 23.96 11.55
C VAL A 512 -23.13 24.72 11.90
N LEU A 513 -22.28 24.14 12.75
CA LEU A 513 -21.08 24.82 13.25
C LEU A 513 -19.86 24.63 12.34
N LEU A 514 -19.70 23.46 11.73
CA LEU A 514 -18.51 23.09 10.97
C LEU A 514 -18.74 22.95 9.47
N GLY A 515 -20.00 22.91 9.02
CA GLY A 515 -20.37 22.68 7.62
C GLY A 515 -20.00 21.28 7.11
N GLN A 516 -19.99 20.28 8.00
CA GLN A 516 -19.57 18.90 7.73
C GLN A 516 -20.62 17.90 8.24
N GLU A 517 -20.68 16.71 7.63
CA GLU A 517 -21.59 15.63 8.06
C GLU A 517 -21.14 14.94 9.35
N LYS A 518 -19.83 14.92 9.63
CA LYS A 518 -19.21 14.22 10.75
C LYS A 518 -18.04 15.02 11.30
N GLY A 519 -17.70 14.76 12.58
CA GLY A 519 -16.56 15.39 13.23
C GLY A 519 -16.03 14.54 14.40
N PRO A 520 -15.00 15.02 15.12
CA PRO A 520 -14.46 14.35 16.30
C PRO A 520 -15.42 14.49 17.48
N ARG A 521 -15.10 13.81 18.60
CA ARG A 521 -15.81 14.01 19.86
C ARG A 521 -15.82 15.52 20.20
N PHE A 522 -17.01 16.12 20.30
CA PHE A 522 -17.17 17.57 20.36
C PHE A 522 -16.47 18.21 21.59
N GLY A 523 -16.52 17.54 22.76
CA GLY A 523 -15.80 17.99 23.94
C GLY A 523 -14.28 18.02 23.75
N SER A 524 -13.72 17.03 23.06
CA SER A 524 -12.28 17.02 22.74
C SER A 524 -11.90 18.15 21.78
N PHE A 525 -12.75 18.43 20.79
CA PHE A 525 -12.56 19.56 19.88
C PHE A 525 -12.58 20.91 20.64
N VAL A 526 -13.60 21.15 21.46
CA VAL A 526 -13.74 22.41 22.20
C VAL A 526 -12.59 22.59 23.21
N ALA A 527 -12.13 21.54 23.86
CA ALA A 527 -10.99 21.61 24.79
C ALA A 527 -9.71 22.12 24.10
N VAL A 528 -9.47 21.75 22.85
CA VAL A 528 -8.30 22.22 22.08
C VAL A 528 -8.55 23.56 21.42
N TYR A 529 -9.74 23.75 20.84
CA TYR A 529 -10.13 25.00 20.16
C TYR A 529 -10.27 26.17 21.14
N GLY A 530 -10.69 25.88 22.37
CA GLY A 530 -10.93 26.84 23.44
C GLY A 530 -12.40 27.22 23.60
N LEU A 531 -12.86 27.35 24.85
CA LEU A 531 -14.25 27.68 25.18
C LEU A 531 -14.72 29.01 24.52
N ALA A 532 -13.91 30.06 24.63
CA ALA A 532 -14.23 31.34 24.03
C ALA A 532 -14.41 31.31 22.50
N ASN A 533 -13.55 30.54 21.82
CA ASN A 533 -13.66 30.33 20.37
C ASN A 533 -14.90 29.50 20.01
N ALA A 534 -15.24 28.50 20.81
CA ALA A 534 -16.45 27.69 20.60
C ALA A 534 -17.73 28.52 20.82
N VAL A 535 -17.77 29.36 21.84
CA VAL A 535 -18.87 30.32 22.07
C VAL A 535 -19.01 31.26 20.89
N ALA A 536 -17.92 31.88 20.43
CA ALA A 536 -17.93 32.77 19.26
C ALA A 536 -18.39 32.05 17.98
N MET A 537 -18.02 30.79 17.79
CA MET A 537 -18.48 29.97 16.66
C MET A 537 -19.99 29.71 16.71
N ILE A 538 -20.55 29.43 17.88
CA ILE A 538 -22.01 29.28 18.06
C ILE A 538 -22.73 30.59 17.84
N ASP A 539 -22.23 31.71 18.40
CA ASP A 539 -22.78 33.05 18.16
C ASP A 539 -22.81 33.38 16.67
N GLY A 540 -21.74 33.08 15.95
CA GLY A 540 -21.68 33.25 14.49
C GLY A 540 -22.68 32.38 13.73
N ALA A 541 -22.94 31.16 14.21
CA ALA A 541 -23.95 30.29 13.62
C ALA A 541 -25.37 30.77 13.86
N LEU A 542 -25.64 31.27 15.07
CA LEU A 542 -26.93 31.85 15.43
C LEU A 542 -27.23 33.17 14.67
N ALA A 543 -26.21 33.95 14.31
CA ALA A 543 -26.33 35.18 13.58
C ALA A 543 -26.53 35.00 12.06
N ARG A 544 -26.17 33.86 11.47
CA ARG A 544 -26.27 33.62 10.01
C ARG A 544 -27.68 33.61 9.45
N SER A 545 -28.69 33.58 10.27
CA SER A 545 -30.10 33.49 9.88
C SER A 545 -30.93 34.68 10.36
N ALA A 546 -30.31 35.83 10.56
CA ALA A 546 -31.01 37.09 10.84
C ALA A 546 -31.15 37.96 9.60
#